data_fcb875bb0886771c62ec40b727e3e3b7
#
_entry.id   fcb875bb0886771c62ec40b727e3e3b7
#
_cell.length_a   1.000
_cell.length_b   1.000
_cell.length_c   1.000
_cell.angle_alpha   90.00
_cell.angle_beta   90.00
_cell.angle_gamma   90.00
#
_symmetry.space_group_name_H-M   'P 1'
#
loop_
_entity.id
_entity.type
_entity.pdbx_description
1 polymer ?
#
loop_
_entity_poly.entity_id
_entity_poly.type
_entity_poly.pdbx_seq_one_letter_code
_entity_poly.pdbx_strand_id
1 'polypeptide(L)'
;MILNSRPKNMKNRLSLTTLYNSTLVLCISALLVACGSGQEASTSVSSESFKAELIDVPDTQMAIVQMGNGGPEVLKYQSIPVLEPATDEVLVKVVATAINPIDWRFREGVGRPPVYGVAGGNPDGGGAPSSGTTTPPAPPTGERPPSVPGVDISGVVVKLGEAVTNIELGDAVFAKLATGQTILNGGYSEYAIAPANQVVTKPTDRTYAEAAGLGTVSITALRTIEHADVSAGQRVFINGIAGGIGSSAAQIAKARGAYVLGTASGGHHEYLKTIGVDEAINYREVQFDEVIQEPVDVVIETVGTETANQALNILKPGGQLVSIAGPADPDKCEAAGVICARLGGPVGRSNEVLLQEIGQLAEAGQFKLNVDTTFPLEQAGAAQDLNHNVGTRGKIILIVDPEMADQK
;
A
#
# COMPACT_ATOMS: atom_id res chain seq x y z
N MET A 1 -8.19 53.66 37.45
CA MET A 1 -8.45 53.63 38.91
C MET A 1 -8.30 52.15 39.28
N ILE A 2 -7.14 51.75 39.77
CA ILE A 2 -6.85 51.13 41.08
C ILE A 2 -7.29 49.67 41.15
N LEU A 3 -6.35 48.77 41.12
CA LEU A 3 -5.42 48.06 42.01
C LEU A 3 -5.87 46.61 42.18
N ASN A 4 -5.00 45.70 41.81
CA ASN A 4 -4.08 44.90 42.63
C ASN A 4 -4.70 43.83 43.53
N SER A 5 -4.36 42.57 43.34
CA SER A 5 -3.44 41.87 44.25
C SER A 5 -3.26 40.38 43.89
N ARG A 6 -2.00 39.98 43.72
CA ARG A 6 -1.51 38.62 44.00
C ARG A 6 -1.22 38.49 45.50
N PRO A 7 -1.13 37.28 46.06
CA PRO A 7 0.16 36.74 46.51
C PRO A 7 0.34 35.25 46.21
N LYS A 8 1.50 34.79 45.81
CA LYS A 8 2.79 34.40 46.43
C LYS A 8 2.75 33.17 47.38
N ASN A 9 3.47 32.19 46.89
CA ASN A 9 4.42 31.29 47.60
C ASN A 9 3.92 30.21 48.59
N MET A 10 4.27 28.97 48.38
CA MET A 10 5.37 28.39 49.17
C MET A 10 5.84 27.04 48.63
N LYS A 11 7.14 26.90 48.64
CA LYS A 11 8.00 25.72 48.35
C LYS A 11 7.75 24.63 49.37
N ASN A 12 7.92 23.36 48.98
CA ASN A 12 8.73 22.45 49.78
C ASN A 12 9.36 21.39 48.89
N ARG A 13 10.68 21.34 48.96
CA ARG A 13 11.59 20.28 48.55
C ARG A 13 11.49 19.14 49.55
N LEU A 14 11.67 17.91 49.06
CA LEU A 14 12.47 16.93 49.78
C LEU A 14 13.03 15.89 48.78
N SER A 15 14.34 15.91 48.73
CA SER A 15 15.22 14.92 48.10
C SER A 15 15.40 13.74 49.08
N LEU A 16 15.56 12.54 48.53
CA LEU A 16 16.40 11.53 49.15
C LEU A 16 16.95 10.54 48.10
N THR A 17 18.23 10.66 47.95
CA THR A 17 19.22 9.72 47.42
C THR A 17 19.38 8.50 48.30
N THR A 18 19.81 7.38 47.72
CA THR A 18 20.84 6.41 48.23
C THR A 18 20.47 5.00 47.80
N LEU A 19 21.26 4.29 47.14
CA LEU A 19 22.55 3.60 47.15
C LEU A 19 22.41 2.12 46.78
N TYR A 20 23.20 1.71 45.81
CA TYR A 20 24.02 0.49 45.72
C TYR A 20 23.59 -0.81 46.40
N ASN A 21 23.57 -1.91 45.62
CA ASN A 21 24.50 -3.02 45.92
C ASN A 21 24.62 -3.99 44.72
N SER A 22 25.86 -4.12 44.30
CA SER A 22 26.40 -5.21 43.48
C SER A 22 26.58 -6.45 44.33
N THR A 23 26.24 -7.62 43.82
CA THR A 23 26.88 -8.85 44.33
C THR A 23 27.01 -9.86 43.18
N LEU A 24 28.25 -10.10 42.87
CA LEU A 24 28.86 -11.15 42.07
C LEU A 24 28.87 -12.46 42.87
N VAL A 25 28.43 -13.59 42.34
CA VAL A 25 28.88 -14.91 42.80
C VAL A 25 29.01 -15.88 41.63
N LEU A 26 30.16 -16.50 41.65
CA LEU A 26 30.82 -17.47 40.77
C LEU A 26 30.21 -18.88 40.84
N CYS A 27 30.34 -19.59 39.71
CA CYS A 27 30.61 -21.03 39.48
C CYS A 27 30.18 -22.06 40.52
N ILE A 28 29.57 -23.16 40.00
CA ILE A 28 30.05 -24.55 40.19
C ILE A 28 29.47 -25.46 39.11
N SER A 29 30.36 -26.22 38.46
CA SER A 29 30.12 -27.31 37.53
C SER A 29 29.63 -28.57 38.26
N ALA A 30 28.71 -29.31 37.69
CA ALA A 30 28.58 -30.74 37.96
C ALA A 30 28.00 -31.46 36.76
N LEU A 31 28.82 -32.37 36.18
CA LEU A 31 28.42 -33.43 35.26
C LEU A 31 27.47 -34.41 35.95
N LEU A 32 26.40 -34.82 35.23
CA LEU A 32 25.83 -36.16 35.40
C LEU A 32 25.22 -36.63 34.07
N VAL A 33 25.74 -37.77 33.63
CA VAL A 33 25.32 -38.60 32.50
C VAL A 33 24.12 -39.43 32.92
N ALA A 34 23.06 -39.50 32.07
CA ALA A 34 22.29 -40.74 31.84
C ALA A 34 21.20 -40.59 30.78
N CYS A 35 21.37 -41.35 29.72
CA CYS A 35 20.40 -42.10 28.89
C CYS A 35 18.97 -41.60 28.62
N GLY A 36 18.69 -41.30 27.34
CA GLY A 36 17.71 -42.01 26.49
C GLY A 36 16.28 -41.54 26.53
N SER A 37 15.89 -40.78 25.50
CA SER A 37 14.64 -40.98 24.74
C SER A 37 14.60 -39.95 23.59
N GLY A 38 14.29 -40.41 22.40
CA GLY A 38 14.34 -39.61 21.19
C GLY A 38 13.34 -38.45 21.24
N GLN A 39 13.86 -37.29 20.93
CA GLN A 39 13.10 -36.08 20.64
C GLN A 39 13.61 -35.58 19.29
N GLU A 40 12.69 -35.59 18.32
CA GLU A 40 12.92 -35.00 17.02
C GLU A 40 13.35 -33.53 17.22
N ALA A 41 14.57 -33.24 16.82
CA ALA A 41 15.08 -31.88 16.80
C ALA A 41 14.37 -31.14 15.66
N SER A 42 13.35 -30.35 15.99
CA SER A 42 12.91 -29.28 15.12
C SER A 42 14.04 -28.25 15.05
N THR A 43 14.81 -28.27 13.97
CA THR A 43 15.74 -27.21 13.63
C THR A 43 14.96 -25.94 13.31
N SER A 44 14.75 -25.10 14.32
CA SER A 44 14.43 -23.69 14.11
C SER A 44 15.68 -23.06 13.50
N VAL A 45 15.67 -22.86 12.18
CA VAL A 45 16.68 -22.05 11.50
C VAL A 45 16.47 -20.63 12.01
N SER A 46 17.37 -20.14 12.84
CA SER A 46 17.33 -18.77 13.36
C SER A 46 17.55 -17.78 12.20
N SER A 47 16.84 -16.67 12.19
CA SER A 47 16.96 -15.56 11.24
C SER A 47 18.38 -14.96 11.12
N GLU A 48 19.28 -15.31 12.03
CA GLU A 48 20.70 -14.91 11.99
C GLU A 48 21.55 -15.71 10.99
N SER A 49 21.13 -16.89 10.55
CA SER A 49 21.91 -17.69 9.60
C SER A 49 21.77 -17.26 8.12
N PHE A 50 20.77 -16.43 7.81
CA PHE A 50 20.56 -15.92 6.44
C PHE A 50 21.48 -14.74 6.08
N LYS A 51 22.10 -14.09 7.06
CA LYS A 51 22.93 -12.87 6.86
C LYS A 51 24.32 -13.12 6.26
N ALA A 52 24.72 -14.34 5.94
CA ALA A 52 26.12 -14.64 5.63
C ALA A 52 26.38 -15.34 4.29
N GLU A 53 25.38 -15.74 3.51
CA GLU A 53 25.60 -16.21 2.16
C GLU A 53 25.39 -15.05 1.21
N LEU A 54 26.47 -14.65 0.49
CA LEU A 54 26.38 -13.73 -0.64
C LEU A 54 25.33 -14.32 -1.61
N ILE A 55 24.17 -13.68 -1.67
CA ILE A 55 23.13 -14.09 -2.60
C ILE A 55 23.71 -13.84 -3.99
N ASP A 56 24.03 -14.92 -4.70
CA ASP A 56 24.53 -14.86 -6.07
C ASP A 56 23.40 -14.34 -6.95
N VAL A 57 23.56 -13.12 -7.47
CA VAL A 57 22.58 -12.50 -8.36
C VAL A 57 22.93 -12.91 -9.79
N PRO A 58 22.05 -13.59 -10.50
CA PRO A 58 22.32 -14.04 -11.87
C PRO A 58 22.36 -12.85 -12.85
N ASP A 59 23.00 -13.05 -14.01
CA ASP A 59 23.03 -12.03 -15.07
C ASP A 59 21.64 -11.79 -15.71
N THR A 60 20.76 -12.81 -15.67
CA THR A 60 19.42 -12.78 -16.27
C THR A 60 18.36 -13.28 -15.30
N GLN A 61 17.13 -12.84 -15.50
CA GLN A 61 15.96 -13.16 -14.68
C GLN A 61 14.74 -13.46 -15.55
N MET A 62 13.76 -14.16 -15.01
CA MET A 62 12.45 -14.29 -15.62
C MET A 62 11.55 -13.11 -15.23
N ALA A 63 10.80 -12.60 -16.20
CA ALA A 63 9.87 -11.49 -16.00
C ALA A 63 8.68 -11.56 -16.95
N ILE A 64 7.60 -10.91 -16.58
CA ILE A 64 6.50 -10.57 -17.50
C ILE A 64 6.88 -9.31 -18.24
N VAL A 65 7.05 -9.41 -19.54
CA VAL A 65 7.34 -8.26 -20.42
C VAL A 65 6.10 -7.92 -21.23
N GLN A 66 5.63 -6.71 -21.10
CA GLN A 66 4.53 -6.15 -21.91
C GLN A 66 5.07 -5.71 -23.26
N MET A 67 4.57 -6.31 -24.33
CA MET A 67 4.98 -6.07 -25.73
C MET A 67 3.98 -5.19 -26.46
N GLY A 68 3.81 -3.95 -26.01
CA GLY A 68 2.84 -3.02 -26.60
C GLY A 68 1.54 -2.89 -25.80
N ASN A 69 0.49 -2.33 -26.41
CA ASN A 69 -0.84 -2.22 -25.82
C ASN A 69 -1.75 -3.33 -26.32
N GLY A 70 -2.64 -3.85 -25.48
CA GLY A 70 -3.60 -4.90 -25.88
C GLY A 70 -4.22 -5.61 -24.71
N GLY A 71 -4.76 -6.78 -24.98
CA GLY A 71 -5.26 -7.73 -23.99
C GLY A 71 -4.13 -8.49 -23.28
N PRO A 72 -4.45 -9.53 -22.50
CA PRO A 72 -3.45 -10.32 -21.76
C PRO A 72 -2.37 -10.93 -22.65
N GLU A 73 -2.65 -11.12 -23.91
CA GLU A 73 -1.74 -11.72 -24.92
C GLU A 73 -0.47 -10.89 -25.16
N VAL A 74 -0.45 -9.60 -24.82
CA VAL A 74 0.76 -8.77 -24.93
C VAL A 74 1.75 -8.98 -23.78
N LEU A 75 1.35 -9.68 -22.72
CA LEU A 75 2.19 -10.05 -21.59
C LEU A 75 2.96 -11.34 -21.92
N LYS A 76 4.27 -11.27 -21.94
CA LYS A 76 5.16 -12.42 -22.26
C LYS A 76 6.05 -12.74 -21.09
N TYR A 77 6.01 -14.00 -20.62
CA TYR A 77 6.96 -14.52 -19.64
C TYR A 77 8.24 -14.88 -20.35
N GLN A 78 9.33 -14.15 -20.08
CA GLN A 78 10.60 -14.33 -20.79
C GLN A 78 11.80 -13.87 -19.97
N SER A 79 12.99 -14.31 -20.38
CA SER A 79 14.25 -13.91 -19.76
C SER A 79 14.65 -12.51 -20.19
N ILE A 80 15.10 -11.70 -19.23
CA ILE A 80 15.66 -10.35 -19.41
C ILE A 80 16.92 -10.20 -18.55
N PRO A 81 17.80 -9.22 -18.80
CA PRO A 81 18.93 -8.93 -17.93
C PRO A 81 18.46 -8.47 -16.54
N VAL A 82 19.21 -8.86 -15.49
CA VAL A 82 19.10 -8.23 -14.18
C VAL A 82 19.78 -6.87 -14.24
N LEU A 83 19.13 -5.84 -13.71
CA LEU A 83 19.64 -4.48 -13.71
C LEU A 83 20.51 -4.22 -12.47
N GLU A 84 21.50 -3.33 -12.59
CA GLU A 84 22.29 -2.86 -11.45
C GLU A 84 21.63 -1.63 -10.80
N PRO A 85 21.54 -1.60 -9.45
CA PRO A 85 21.00 -0.44 -8.77
C PRO A 85 21.92 0.77 -8.88
N ALA A 86 21.34 1.98 -9.01
CA ALA A 86 22.07 3.24 -8.89
C ALA A 86 22.52 3.49 -7.45
N THR A 87 23.23 4.62 -7.22
CA THR A 87 23.85 4.92 -5.92
C THR A 87 22.88 5.02 -4.75
N ASP A 88 21.63 5.42 -5.01
CA ASP A 88 20.55 5.61 -4.03
C ASP A 88 19.43 4.56 -4.14
N GLU A 89 19.69 3.46 -4.84
CA GLU A 89 18.73 2.37 -5.09
C GLU A 89 19.20 1.05 -4.45
N VAL A 90 18.24 0.15 -4.31
CA VAL A 90 18.50 -1.24 -3.89
C VAL A 90 17.97 -2.21 -4.94
N LEU A 91 18.61 -3.37 -5.08
CA LEU A 91 18.10 -4.50 -5.82
C LEU A 91 17.40 -5.45 -4.85
N VAL A 92 16.14 -5.73 -5.11
CA VAL A 92 15.32 -6.66 -4.33
C VAL A 92 15.10 -7.94 -5.12
N LYS A 93 15.41 -9.11 -4.54
CA LYS A 93 14.91 -10.39 -4.99
C LYS A 93 13.42 -10.44 -4.62
N VAL A 94 12.57 -10.39 -5.64
CA VAL A 94 11.11 -10.30 -5.45
C VAL A 94 10.57 -11.65 -5.04
N VAL A 95 9.81 -11.69 -3.97
CA VAL A 95 9.08 -12.89 -3.51
C VAL A 95 7.62 -12.84 -3.96
N ALA A 96 7.01 -11.66 -3.87
CA ALA A 96 5.65 -11.42 -4.30
C ALA A 96 5.45 -10.01 -4.83
N THR A 97 4.47 -9.83 -5.72
CA THR A 97 4.07 -8.54 -6.27
C THR A 97 2.54 -8.44 -6.36
N ALA A 98 2.00 -7.25 -6.25
CA ALA A 98 0.55 -7.06 -6.19
C ALA A 98 -0.03 -6.45 -7.47
N ILE A 99 -1.20 -6.96 -7.90
CA ILE A 99 -1.97 -6.39 -9.01
C ILE A 99 -2.62 -5.06 -8.58
N ASN A 100 -2.51 -4.08 -9.45
CA ASN A 100 -3.17 -2.78 -9.33
C ASN A 100 -3.96 -2.44 -10.60
N PRO A 101 -5.06 -1.65 -10.51
CA PRO A 101 -5.77 -1.19 -11.70
C PRO A 101 -4.91 -0.42 -12.71
N ILE A 102 -3.82 0.20 -12.25
CA ILE A 102 -2.89 0.90 -13.13
C ILE A 102 -2.17 -0.05 -14.09
N ASP A 103 -1.92 -1.30 -13.69
CA ASP A 103 -1.19 -2.30 -14.49
C ASP A 103 -1.98 -2.66 -15.76
N TRP A 104 -3.27 -3.03 -15.63
CA TRP A 104 -4.08 -3.36 -16.80
C TRP A 104 -4.53 -2.13 -17.59
N ARG A 105 -4.73 -0.97 -16.94
CA ARG A 105 -4.97 0.29 -17.66
C ARG A 105 -3.80 0.64 -18.58
N PHE A 106 -2.58 0.52 -18.08
CA PHE A 106 -1.40 0.73 -18.92
C PHE A 106 -1.26 -0.32 -20.00
N ARG A 107 -1.60 -1.57 -19.71
CA ARG A 107 -1.63 -2.63 -20.71
C ARG A 107 -2.59 -2.30 -21.85
N GLU A 108 -3.77 -1.79 -21.55
CA GLU A 108 -4.78 -1.42 -22.54
C GLU A 108 -4.53 -0.06 -23.23
N GLY A 109 -3.47 0.64 -22.85
CA GLY A 109 -3.17 1.96 -23.38
C GLY A 109 -4.00 3.09 -22.79
N VAL A 110 -4.75 2.80 -21.72
CA VAL A 110 -5.53 3.78 -20.98
C VAL A 110 -4.68 4.42 -19.90
N GLY A 111 -4.47 5.73 -20.01
CA GLY A 111 -3.64 6.48 -19.06
C GLY A 111 -2.30 6.90 -19.66
N ARG A 112 -1.57 7.78 -18.95
CA ARG A 112 -0.21 8.15 -19.34
C ARG A 112 0.71 6.95 -19.15
N PRO A 113 1.47 6.53 -20.18
CA PRO A 113 2.63 5.68 -19.90
C PRO A 113 3.53 6.40 -18.91
N PRO A 114 4.23 5.68 -18.05
CA PRO A 114 5.31 6.29 -17.27
C PRO A 114 6.23 7.03 -18.23
N VAL A 115 6.44 8.31 -17.99
CA VAL A 115 7.27 9.16 -18.88
C VAL A 115 8.73 8.87 -18.56
N TYR A 116 9.35 8.03 -19.37
CA TYR A 116 10.76 7.71 -19.25
C TYR A 116 11.59 8.90 -19.76
N GLY A 117 12.46 9.44 -18.93
CA GLY A 117 13.56 10.30 -19.37
C GLY A 117 13.26 11.77 -19.62
N VAL A 118 12.18 12.35 -19.09
CA VAL A 118 12.02 13.82 -19.10
C VAL A 118 12.35 14.37 -17.72
N ALA A 119 13.48 15.03 -17.60
CA ALA A 119 13.81 15.81 -16.41
C ALA A 119 12.66 16.81 -16.14
N GLY A 120 11.94 16.65 -15.02
CA GLY A 120 10.77 17.47 -14.66
C GLY A 120 9.43 16.74 -14.63
N GLY A 121 9.37 15.45 -14.94
CA GLY A 121 8.18 14.62 -14.72
C GLY A 121 7.96 14.37 -13.24
N ASN A 122 6.77 14.68 -12.75
CA ASN A 122 6.39 14.52 -11.36
C ASN A 122 6.53 13.03 -10.93
N PRO A 123 7.39 12.66 -9.99
CA PRO A 123 7.65 11.28 -9.61
C PRO A 123 6.44 10.54 -9.01
N ASP A 124 5.37 11.25 -8.67
CA ASP A 124 4.21 10.70 -7.97
C ASP A 124 3.01 10.37 -8.88
N GLY A 125 3.17 10.40 -10.21
CA GLY A 125 2.17 9.86 -11.15
C GLY A 125 0.80 10.54 -11.19
N GLY A 126 0.63 11.68 -10.53
CA GLY A 126 -0.65 12.34 -10.32
C GLY A 126 -0.78 13.77 -10.85
N GLY A 127 -0.03 14.16 -11.88
CA GLY A 127 -0.19 15.46 -12.52
C GLY A 127 -1.42 15.49 -13.41
N ALA A 128 -2.53 16.08 -12.95
CA ALA A 128 -3.56 16.57 -13.87
C ALA A 128 -2.94 17.68 -14.73
N PRO A 129 -3.21 17.74 -16.04
CA PRO A 129 -2.82 18.89 -16.84
C PRO A 129 -3.53 20.13 -16.28
N SER A 130 -2.76 21.17 -16.02
CA SER A 130 -3.31 22.49 -15.71
C SER A 130 -4.26 22.90 -16.83
N SER A 131 -5.48 23.20 -16.42
CA SER A 131 -6.55 23.92 -17.15
C SER A 131 -6.52 23.92 -18.68
N GLY A 132 -7.50 23.29 -19.32
CA GLY A 132 -7.97 23.75 -20.60
C GLY A 132 -8.32 22.77 -21.71
N THR A 133 -8.21 21.45 -21.53
CA THR A 133 -8.78 20.54 -22.55
C THR A 133 -9.36 19.29 -21.91
N THR A 134 -10.64 19.07 -22.14
CA THR A 134 -11.44 17.94 -21.65
C THR A 134 -11.22 16.64 -22.44
N THR A 135 -10.24 16.59 -23.31
CA THR A 135 -9.92 15.39 -24.10
C THR A 135 -8.63 14.78 -23.55
N PRO A 136 -8.64 13.50 -23.11
CA PRO A 136 -7.39 12.80 -22.83
C PRO A 136 -6.50 12.88 -24.07
N PRO A 137 -5.19 13.13 -23.93
CA PRO A 137 -4.30 13.06 -25.08
C PRO A 137 -4.42 11.65 -25.68
N ALA A 138 -4.55 11.60 -27.01
CA ALA A 138 -4.51 10.36 -27.75
C ALA A 138 -3.27 9.55 -27.33
N PRO A 139 -3.36 8.21 -27.23
CA PRO A 139 -2.18 7.40 -26.97
C PRO A 139 -1.11 7.72 -28.00
N PRO A 140 0.17 7.77 -27.62
CA PRO A 140 1.23 8.08 -28.57
C PRO A 140 1.11 7.12 -29.76
N THR A 141 1.05 7.67 -30.96
CA THR A 141 1.05 6.92 -32.22
C THR A 141 2.45 6.35 -32.44
N GLY A 142 2.72 5.21 -31.84
CA GLY A 142 3.99 4.48 -31.96
C GLY A 142 3.92 3.20 -31.15
N GLU A 143 4.68 2.19 -31.57
CA GLU A 143 4.83 0.98 -30.81
C GLU A 143 5.42 1.31 -29.42
N ARG A 144 4.70 0.96 -28.37
CA ARG A 144 5.23 1.10 -27.01
C ARG A 144 6.46 0.19 -26.86
N PRO A 145 7.58 0.69 -26.35
CA PRO A 145 8.74 -0.16 -26.08
C PRO A 145 8.38 -1.22 -25.03
N PRO A 146 9.04 -2.40 -25.08
CA PRO A 146 8.86 -3.44 -24.07
C PRO A 146 9.07 -2.91 -22.66
N SER A 147 8.18 -3.29 -21.72
CA SER A 147 8.26 -2.84 -20.33
C SER A 147 7.85 -3.95 -19.36
N VAL A 148 8.37 -3.91 -18.13
CA VAL A 148 7.96 -4.81 -17.04
C VAL A 148 6.93 -4.09 -16.18
N PRO A 149 5.70 -4.62 -16.04
CA PRO A 149 4.67 -4.05 -15.17
C PRO A 149 4.95 -4.30 -13.68
N GLY A 150 4.04 -3.77 -12.83
CA GLY A 150 4.05 -3.97 -11.39
C GLY A 150 4.75 -2.85 -10.63
N VAL A 151 4.07 -2.30 -9.63
CA VAL A 151 4.57 -1.17 -8.83
C VAL A 151 4.73 -1.49 -7.35
N ASP A 152 4.17 -2.59 -6.87
CA ASP A 152 4.25 -3.00 -5.47
C ASP A 152 4.95 -4.35 -5.39
N ILE A 153 5.95 -4.46 -4.52
CA ILE A 153 6.71 -5.69 -4.30
C ILE A 153 6.92 -5.97 -2.82
N SER A 154 7.21 -7.22 -2.51
CA SER A 154 7.89 -7.64 -1.29
C SER A 154 8.99 -8.65 -1.64
N GLY A 155 10.05 -8.68 -0.86
CA GLY A 155 11.19 -9.54 -1.14
C GLY A 155 12.35 -9.29 -0.20
N VAL A 156 13.53 -9.69 -0.65
CA VAL A 156 14.78 -9.61 0.12
C VAL A 156 15.78 -8.72 -0.62
N VAL A 157 16.43 -7.82 0.09
CA VAL A 157 17.46 -6.94 -0.47
C VAL A 157 18.72 -7.74 -0.76
N VAL A 158 19.18 -7.71 -2.02
CA VAL A 158 20.32 -8.50 -2.49
C VAL A 158 21.51 -7.67 -2.98
N LYS A 159 21.30 -6.38 -3.33
CA LYS A 159 22.36 -5.40 -3.61
C LYS A 159 21.96 -4.03 -3.10
N LEU A 160 22.96 -3.22 -2.72
CA LEU A 160 22.79 -1.84 -2.26
C LEU A 160 23.60 -0.90 -3.15
N GLY A 161 23.01 0.24 -3.48
CA GLY A 161 23.76 1.38 -4.00
C GLY A 161 24.68 1.99 -2.94
N GLU A 162 25.75 2.62 -3.37
CA GLU A 162 26.82 3.12 -2.47
C GLU A 162 26.34 4.16 -1.44
N ALA A 163 25.28 4.91 -1.72
CA ALA A 163 24.73 5.92 -0.82
C ALA A 163 23.61 5.39 0.12
N VAL A 164 23.22 4.12 -0.01
CA VAL A 164 22.17 3.54 0.83
C VAL A 164 22.70 3.24 2.23
N THR A 165 22.04 3.79 3.26
CA THR A 165 22.46 3.66 4.65
C THR A 165 21.36 3.22 5.61
N ASN A 166 20.11 3.17 5.14
CA ASN A 166 18.93 2.89 5.94
C ASN A 166 18.36 1.47 5.75
N ILE A 167 18.98 0.67 4.89
CA ILE A 167 18.60 -0.71 4.53
C ILE A 167 19.88 -1.55 4.52
N GLU A 168 19.79 -2.82 4.91
CA GLU A 168 20.89 -3.78 4.91
C GLU A 168 20.67 -4.91 3.90
N LEU A 169 21.75 -5.55 3.48
CA LEU A 169 21.68 -6.79 2.70
C LEU A 169 20.98 -7.88 3.52
N GLY A 170 20.05 -8.59 2.88
CA GLY A 170 19.25 -9.63 3.51
C GLY A 170 18.00 -9.12 4.21
N ASP A 171 17.77 -7.82 4.27
CA ASP A 171 16.54 -7.29 4.84
C ASP A 171 15.32 -7.77 4.08
N ALA A 172 14.34 -8.28 4.83
CA ALA A 172 12.99 -8.56 4.32
C ALA A 172 12.23 -7.23 4.20
N VAL A 173 11.77 -6.91 2.99
CA VAL A 173 11.20 -5.60 2.70
C VAL A 173 9.91 -5.68 1.89
N PHE A 174 9.15 -4.59 1.95
CA PHE A 174 8.16 -4.26 0.92
C PHE A 174 8.46 -2.88 0.36
N ALA A 175 8.10 -2.65 -0.89
CA ALA A 175 8.41 -1.41 -1.57
C ALA A 175 7.33 -1.02 -2.57
N LYS A 176 7.24 0.29 -2.81
CA LYS A 176 6.53 0.83 -3.96
C LYS A 176 7.55 1.30 -4.99
N LEU A 177 7.59 0.63 -6.12
CA LEU A 177 8.49 0.98 -7.20
C LEU A 177 8.08 2.32 -7.83
N ALA A 178 9.08 3.10 -8.23
CA ALA A 178 8.82 4.31 -9.00
C ALA A 178 8.29 3.93 -10.39
N THR A 179 7.13 4.41 -10.73
CA THR A 179 6.60 4.28 -12.07
C THR A 179 7.44 5.14 -13.03
N GLY A 180 8.09 4.54 -14.01
CA GLY A 180 8.65 5.30 -15.11
C GLY A 180 10.17 5.50 -15.14
N GLN A 181 10.94 4.85 -14.29
CA GLN A 181 12.40 5.06 -14.29
C GLN A 181 13.15 4.24 -15.34
N THR A 182 12.77 2.99 -15.58
CA THR A 182 13.33 2.18 -16.66
C THR A 182 12.27 1.32 -17.35
N ILE A 183 12.51 1.02 -18.64
CA ILE A 183 11.55 0.22 -19.44
C ILE A 183 11.45 -1.21 -18.92
N LEU A 184 12.53 -1.78 -18.36
CA LEU A 184 12.62 -3.18 -17.93
C LEU A 184 12.68 -3.35 -16.42
N ASN A 185 12.22 -2.39 -15.63
CA ASN A 185 12.13 -2.48 -14.18
C ASN A 185 10.67 -2.41 -13.70
N GLY A 186 10.21 -3.46 -13.08
CA GLY A 186 8.85 -3.55 -12.51
C GLY A 186 8.73 -4.79 -11.64
N GLY A 187 7.69 -4.83 -10.82
CA GLY A 187 7.50 -5.89 -9.84
C GLY A 187 7.14 -7.26 -10.43
N TYR A 188 6.75 -7.34 -11.71
CA TYR A 188 6.44 -8.63 -12.34
C TYR A 188 7.71 -9.32 -12.86
N SER A 189 8.72 -9.45 -12.00
CA SER A 189 10.03 -10.02 -12.28
C SER A 189 10.64 -10.65 -11.03
N GLU A 190 11.67 -11.49 -11.21
CA GLU A 190 12.38 -12.11 -10.08
C GLU A 190 13.25 -11.11 -9.30
N TYR A 191 13.70 -10.04 -9.95
CA TYR A 191 14.50 -8.98 -9.34
C TYR A 191 13.98 -7.62 -9.79
N ALA A 192 13.88 -6.66 -8.87
CA ALA A 192 13.46 -5.31 -9.17
C ALA A 192 14.30 -4.28 -8.42
N ILE A 193 14.57 -3.16 -9.07
CA ILE A 193 15.24 -2.01 -8.46
C ILE A 193 14.20 -1.10 -7.81
N ALA A 194 14.46 -0.68 -6.58
CA ALA A 194 13.65 0.28 -5.85
C ALA A 194 14.52 1.42 -5.31
N PRO A 195 14.04 2.69 -5.36
CA PRO A 195 14.65 3.78 -4.61
C PRO A 195 14.67 3.44 -3.12
N ALA A 196 15.83 3.59 -2.45
CA ALA A 196 15.98 3.19 -1.05
C ALA A 196 14.99 3.90 -0.10
N ASN A 197 14.58 5.12 -0.45
CA ASN A 197 13.57 5.88 0.31
C ASN A 197 12.11 5.42 0.05
N GLN A 198 11.89 4.43 -0.81
CA GLN A 198 10.58 3.81 -1.04
C GLN A 198 10.55 2.34 -0.63
N VAL A 199 11.53 1.93 0.14
CA VAL A 199 11.68 0.58 0.70
C VAL A 199 11.51 0.65 2.21
N VAL A 200 10.69 -0.26 2.75
CA VAL A 200 10.40 -0.34 4.18
C VAL A 200 10.53 -1.80 4.62
N THR A 201 11.06 -2.02 5.81
CA THR A 201 11.14 -3.36 6.42
C THR A 201 9.76 -4.01 6.45
N LYS A 202 9.71 -5.25 6.01
CA LYS A 202 8.48 -6.07 6.06
C LYS A 202 8.05 -6.26 7.51
N PRO A 203 6.77 -6.02 7.88
CA PRO A 203 6.28 -6.32 9.21
C PRO A 203 6.49 -7.79 9.56
N THR A 204 6.96 -8.07 10.78
CA THR A 204 7.45 -9.39 11.21
C THR A 204 6.35 -10.45 11.26
N ASP A 205 5.10 -10.03 11.47
CA ASP A 205 3.93 -10.91 11.52
C ASP A 205 3.20 -11.09 10.18
N ARG A 206 3.72 -10.48 9.09
CA ARG A 206 3.15 -10.57 7.74
C ARG A 206 3.99 -11.50 6.86
N THR A 207 3.29 -12.25 6.01
CA THR A 207 3.94 -12.99 4.93
C THR A 207 4.39 -12.04 3.82
N TYR A 208 5.30 -12.49 2.94
CA TYR A 208 5.68 -11.69 1.76
C TYR A 208 4.47 -11.41 0.86
N ALA A 209 3.57 -12.39 0.69
CA ALA A 209 2.34 -12.19 -0.07
C ALA A 209 1.46 -11.07 0.51
N GLU A 210 1.29 -11.01 1.84
CA GLU A 210 0.56 -9.93 2.51
C GLU A 210 1.28 -8.59 2.37
N ALA A 211 2.59 -8.56 2.54
CA ALA A 211 3.41 -7.34 2.49
C ALA A 211 3.45 -6.72 1.09
N ALA A 212 3.49 -7.53 0.02
CA ALA A 212 3.46 -7.04 -1.36
C ALA A 212 2.24 -6.15 -1.66
N GLY A 213 1.13 -6.38 -0.97
CA GLY A 213 -0.09 -5.59 -1.14
C GLY A 213 -0.09 -4.23 -0.45
N LEU A 214 0.86 -3.96 0.47
CA LEU A 214 0.81 -2.78 1.34
C LEU A 214 1.12 -1.45 0.63
N GLY A 215 1.81 -1.45 -0.49
CA GLY A 215 2.31 -0.23 -1.13
C GLY A 215 1.23 0.74 -1.60
N THR A 216 0.84 0.63 -2.86
CA THR A 216 0.00 1.62 -3.56
C THR A 216 -1.35 1.86 -2.91
N VAL A 217 -2.06 0.81 -2.50
CA VAL A 217 -3.44 0.97 -1.96
C VAL A 217 -3.44 1.69 -0.62
N SER A 218 -2.46 1.41 0.24
CA SER A 218 -2.39 2.01 1.57
C SER A 218 -1.95 3.47 1.53
N ILE A 219 -0.94 3.79 0.70
CA ILE A 219 -0.54 5.19 0.44
C ILE A 219 -1.72 5.99 -0.10
N THR A 220 -2.45 5.43 -1.06
CA THR A 220 -3.62 6.09 -1.65
C THR A 220 -4.71 6.31 -0.60
N ALA A 221 -4.98 5.32 0.24
CA ALA A 221 -5.94 5.42 1.32
C ALA A 221 -5.55 6.48 2.36
N LEU A 222 -4.28 6.48 2.83
CA LEU A 222 -3.78 7.50 3.76
C LEU A 222 -3.95 8.91 3.20
N ARG A 223 -3.50 9.14 1.96
CA ARG A 223 -3.65 10.42 1.29
C ARG A 223 -5.12 10.86 1.15
N THR A 224 -6.00 9.92 0.85
CA THR A 224 -7.43 10.21 0.73
C THR A 224 -8.04 10.62 2.07
N ILE A 225 -7.72 9.87 3.12
CA ILE A 225 -8.18 10.16 4.48
C ILE A 225 -7.62 11.48 5.01
N GLU A 226 -6.37 11.81 4.70
CA GLU A 226 -5.74 13.08 5.03
C GLU A 226 -6.35 14.25 4.24
N HIS A 227 -6.55 14.05 2.94
CA HIS A 227 -7.15 15.09 2.09
C HIS A 227 -8.58 15.44 2.50
N ALA A 228 -9.33 14.43 2.95
CA ALA A 228 -10.69 14.58 3.45
C ALA A 228 -10.75 15.06 4.91
N ASP A 229 -9.59 15.28 5.57
CA ASP A 229 -9.48 15.68 6.98
C ASP A 229 -10.36 14.83 7.93
N VAL A 230 -10.34 13.50 7.70
CA VAL A 230 -11.16 12.57 8.49
C VAL A 230 -10.72 12.58 9.95
N SER A 231 -11.69 12.78 10.85
CA SER A 231 -11.49 12.90 12.29
C SER A 231 -12.53 12.11 13.09
N ALA A 232 -12.31 12.04 14.42
CA ALA A 232 -13.17 11.30 15.33
C ALA A 232 -14.61 11.84 15.33
N GLY A 233 -15.56 10.91 15.33
CA GLY A 233 -17.00 11.21 15.36
C GLY A 233 -17.62 11.54 14.00
N GLN A 234 -16.83 11.72 12.95
CA GLN A 234 -17.36 11.89 11.59
C GLN A 234 -17.92 10.58 11.03
N ARG A 235 -18.97 10.70 10.20
CA ARG A 235 -19.52 9.61 9.40
C ARG A 235 -18.86 9.60 8.02
N VAL A 236 -18.18 8.51 7.70
CA VAL A 236 -17.41 8.35 6.46
C VAL A 236 -18.02 7.24 5.61
N PHE A 237 -18.55 7.59 4.45
CA PHE A 237 -19.04 6.64 3.47
C PHE A 237 -17.92 6.30 2.46
N ILE A 238 -17.70 5.01 2.24
CA ILE A 238 -16.70 4.52 1.29
C ILE A 238 -17.39 3.67 0.23
N ASN A 239 -17.43 4.17 -1.00
CA ASN A 239 -17.94 3.39 -2.11
C ASN A 239 -16.88 2.41 -2.62
N GLY A 240 -17.24 1.11 -2.74
CA GLY A 240 -16.29 0.05 -3.05
C GLY A 240 -15.40 -0.34 -1.85
N ILE A 241 -15.97 -0.32 -0.63
CA ILE A 241 -15.25 -0.50 0.64
C ILE A 241 -14.51 -1.84 0.78
N ALA A 242 -14.90 -2.89 0.05
CA ALA A 242 -14.22 -4.20 0.11
C ALA A 242 -12.94 -4.28 -0.71
N GLY A 243 -12.72 -3.36 -1.67
CA GLY A 243 -11.54 -3.32 -2.50
C GLY A 243 -10.28 -2.88 -1.74
N GLY A 244 -9.11 -2.97 -2.39
CA GLY A 244 -7.82 -2.67 -1.74
C GLY A 244 -7.76 -1.28 -1.11
N ILE A 245 -8.11 -0.22 -1.87
CA ILE A 245 -8.12 1.16 -1.34
C ILE A 245 -9.24 1.34 -0.32
N GLY A 246 -10.45 0.83 -0.62
CA GLY A 246 -11.62 1.00 0.25
C GLY A 246 -11.42 0.37 1.63
N SER A 247 -10.94 -0.86 1.69
CA SER A 247 -10.68 -1.56 2.97
C SER A 247 -9.51 -0.96 3.74
N SER A 248 -8.50 -0.42 3.04
CA SER A 248 -7.42 0.33 3.67
C SER A 248 -7.93 1.64 4.28
N ALA A 249 -8.71 2.40 3.52
CA ALA A 249 -9.31 3.66 4.00
C ALA A 249 -10.26 3.42 5.18
N ALA A 250 -11.03 2.34 5.17
CA ALA A 250 -11.92 1.97 6.28
C ALA A 250 -11.16 1.77 7.58
N GLN A 251 -10.08 0.99 7.56
CA GLN A 251 -9.26 0.74 8.76
C GLN A 251 -8.60 2.02 9.28
N ILE A 252 -8.05 2.86 8.40
CA ILE A 252 -7.43 4.12 8.76
C ILE A 252 -8.47 5.10 9.35
N ALA A 253 -9.66 5.20 8.74
CA ALA A 253 -10.75 6.01 9.26
C ALA A 253 -11.24 5.52 10.65
N LYS A 254 -11.34 4.20 10.83
CA LYS A 254 -11.66 3.58 12.13
C LYS A 254 -10.59 3.89 13.18
N ALA A 255 -9.31 3.81 12.84
CA ALA A 255 -8.21 4.18 13.73
C ALA A 255 -8.27 5.66 14.15
N ARG A 256 -8.83 6.54 13.31
CA ARG A 256 -9.10 7.95 13.63
C ARG A 256 -10.39 8.19 14.42
N GLY A 257 -11.15 7.14 14.75
CA GLY A 257 -12.38 7.22 15.53
C GLY A 257 -13.63 7.61 14.73
N ALA A 258 -13.62 7.45 13.40
CA ALA A 258 -14.77 7.69 12.54
C ALA A 258 -15.79 6.55 12.62
N TYR A 259 -17.04 6.85 12.33
CA TYR A 259 -18.07 5.87 11.99
C TYR A 259 -17.98 5.58 10.49
N VAL A 260 -17.73 4.32 10.12
CA VAL A 260 -17.44 3.92 8.75
C VAL A 260 -18.55 3.06 8.18
N LEU A 261 -19.12 3.50 7.07
CA LEU A 261 -20.07 2.75 6.29
C LEU A 261 -19.67 2.70 4.81
N GLY A 262 -20.22 1.74 4.06
CA GLY A 262 -19.87 1.69 2.63
C GLY A 262 -20.50 0.55 1.87
N THR A 263 -20.31 0.57 0.55
CA THR A 263 -20.90 -0.40 -0.37
C THR A 263 -19.97 -1.56 -0.67
N ALA A 264 -20.52 -2.77 -0.61
CA ALA A 264 -19.88 -3.99 -1.08
C ALA A 264 -20.94 -5.00 -1.55
N SER A 265 -20.53 -6.07 -2.24
CA SER A 265 -21.43 -7.22 -2.43
C SER A 265 -21.64 -7.97 -1.09
N GLY A 266 -22.80 -8.61 -0.92
CA GLY A 266 -23.17 -9.27 0.34
C GLY A 266 -22.17 -10.32 0.84
N GLY A 267 -21.48 -11.00 -0.08
CA GLY A 267 -20.43 -11.97 0.26
C GLY A 267 -19.21 -11.40 0.98
N HIS A 268 -19.04 -10.06 1.00
CA HIS A 268 -17.93 -9.41 1.66
C HIS A 268 -18.26 -8.83 3.04
N HIS A 269 -19.53 -8.83 3.46
CA HIS A 269 -19.98 -8.16 4.69
C HIS A 269 -19.31 -8.73 5.95
N GLU A 270 -19.13 -10.04 6.03
CA GLU A 270 -18.46 -10.65 7.19
C GLU A 270 -17.00 -10.21 7.29
N TYR A 271 -16.30 -10.15 6.17
CA TYR A 271 -14.93 -9.59 6.14
C TYR A 271 -14.90 -8.12 6.62
N LEU A 272 -15.83 -7.29 6.14
CA LEU A 272 -15.89 -5.88 6.51
C LEU A 272 -16.09 -5.68 8.02
N LYS A 273 -16.87 -6.54 8.67
CA LYS A 273 -17.01 -6.54 10.14
C LYS A 273 -15.66 -6.82 10.83
N THR A 274 -14.84 -7.75 10.29
CA THR A 274 -13.55 -8.08 10.90
C THR A 274 -12.54 -6.94 10.87
N ILE A 275 -12.69 -5.98 9.94
CA ILE A 275 -11.85 -4.79 9.83
C ILE A 275 -12.49 -3.54 10.46
N GLY A 276 -13.58 -3.72 11.22
CA GLY A 276 -14.20 -2.69 12.02
C GLY A 276 -15.19 -1.77 11.29
N VAL A 277 -15.65 -2.12 10.08
CA VAL A 277 -16.70 -1.39 9.37
C VAL A 277 -18.01 -1.48 10.17
N ASP A 278 -18.64 -0.33 10.43
CA ASP A 278 -19.85 -0.26 11.25
C ASP A 278 -21.09 -0.69 10.46
N GLU A 279 -21.17 -0.32 9.16
CA GLU A 279 -22.32 -0.64 8.31
C GLU A 279 -21.89 -0.98 6.88
N ALA A 280 -22.29 -2.13 6.37
CA ALA A 280 -22.04 -2.57 5.01
C ALA A 280 -23.36 -2.64 4.22
N ILE A 281 -23.40 -1.98 3.06
CA ILE A 281 -24.58 -1.89 2.21
C ILE A 281 -24.37 -2.74 0.96
N ASN A 282 -25.29 -3.68 0.70
CA ASN A 282 -25.21 -4.52 -0.50
C ASN A 282 -25.73 -3.76 -1.73
N TYR A 283 -24.82 -3.20 -2.52
CA TYR A 283 -25.17 -2.43 -3.71
C TYR A 283 -25.91 -3.21 -4.80
N ARG A 284 -25.94 -4.55 -4.71
CA ARG A 284 -26.69 -5.42 -5.62
C ARG A 284 -28.17 -5.55 -5.26
N GLU A 285 -28.53 -5.16 -4.06
CA GLU A 285 -29.90 -5.30 -3.53
C GLU A 285 -30.59 -3.94 -3.36
N VAL A 286 -29.82 -2.92 -2.99
CA VAL A 286 -30.36 -1.59 -2.69
C VAL A 286 -29.47 -0.46 -3.21
N GLN A 287 -30.05 0.67 -3.50
CA GLN A 287 -29.33 1.91 -3.76
C GLN A 287 -28.91 2.52 -2.43
N PHE A 288 -27.62 2.86 -2.29
CA PHE A 288 -27.10 3.35 -1.02
C PHE A 288 -27.71 4.69 -0.60
N ASP A 289 -28.04 5.57 -1.55
CA ASP A 289 -28.64 6.88 -1.28
C ASP A 289 -30.13 6.81 -0.91
N GLU A 290 -30.81 5.69 -1.12
CA GLU A 290 -32.14 5.45 -0.65
C GLU A 290 -32.21 4.92 0.80
N VAL A 291 -31.14 4.23 1.24
CA VAL A 291 -31.12 3.57 2.57
C VAL A 291 -30.34 4.35 3.62
N ILE A 292 -29.41 5.20 3.24
CA ILE A 292 -28.67 6.07 4.17
C ILE A 292 -29.56 7.25 4.56
N GLN A 293 -30.15 7.18 5.78
CA GLN A 293 -31.04 8.22 6.29
C GLN A 293 -30.31 9.35 6.98
N GLU A 294 -29.19 9.05 7.64
CA GLU A 294 -28.36 10.07 8.30
C GLU A 294 -27.21 10.50 7.39
N PRO A 295 -27.17 11.77 6.95
CA PRO A 295 -26.15 12.25 6.04
C PRO A 295 -24.73 12.07 6.59
N VAL A 296 -23.76 11.91 5.67
CA VAL A 296 -22.35 11.68 6.00
C VAL A 296 -21.52 12.96 5.88
N ASP A 297 -20.42 13.02 6.61
CA ASP A 297 -19.48 14.14 6.58
C ASP A 297 -18.52 14.03 5.40
N VAL A 298 -18.11 12.79 5.08
CA VAL A 298 -17.09 12.48 4.05
C VAL A 298 -17.56 11.32 3.20
N VAL A 299 -17.33 11.44 1.88
CA VAL A 299 -17.42 10.37 0.89
C VAL A 299 -16.06 10.10 0.30
N ILE A 300 -15.64 8.82 0.33
CA ILE A 300 -14.48 8.31 -0.41
C ILE A 300 -14.99 7.47 -1.57
N GLU A 301 -14.72 7.93 -2.79
CA GLU A 301 -15.24 7.32 -4.00
C GLU A 301 -14.16 6.54 -4.76
N THR A 302 -14.30 5.22 -4.84
CA THR A 302 -13.34 4.33 -5.50
C THR A 302 -13.88 3.62 -6.75
N VAL A 303 -15.13 3.87 -7.13
CA VAL A 303 -15.83 3.15 -8.21
C VAL A 303 -15.87 3.95 -9.51
N GLY A 304 -16.45 5.16 -9.49
CA GLY A 304 -16.52 5.96 -10.71
C GLY A 304 -17.38 7.22 -10.62
N THR A 305 -17.47 7.95 -11.75
CA THR A 305 -18.16 9.23 -11.83
C THR A 305 -19.67 9.13 -11.57
N GLU A 306 -20.32 8.06 -12.02
CA GLU A 306 -21.75 7.89 -11.82
C GLU A 306 -22.10 7.77 -10.34
N THR A 307 -21.40 6.90 -9.64
CA THR A 307 -21.57 6.70 -8.20
C THR A 307 -21.07 7.89 -7.37
N ALA A 308 -20.06 8.62 -7.86
CA ALA A 308 -19.63 9.88 -7.27
C ALA A 308 -20.78 10.92 -7.28
N ASN A 309 -21.48 11.06 -8.41
CA ASN A 309 -22.63 11.95 -8.50
C ASN A 309 -23.80 11.51 -7.62
N GLN A 310 -24.06 10.21 -7.53
CA GLN A 310 -25.10 9.66 -6.65
C GLN A 310 -24.79 9.94 -5.17
N ALA A 311 -23.49 9.85 -4.79
CA ALA A 311 -23.06 10.07 -3.42
C ALA A 311 -23.23 11.53 -2.91
N LEU A 312 -23.46 12.48 -3.80
CA LEU A 312 -23.80 13.86 -3.42
C LEU A 312 -25.12 13.93 -2.63
N ASN A 313 -26.06 12.98 -2.87
CA ASN A 313 -27.35 12.91 -2.20
C ASN A 313 -27.26 12.58 -0.70
N ILE A 314 -26.16 11.97 -0.27
CA ILE A 314 -25.97 11.54 1.12
C ILE A 314 -25.02 12.43 1.91
N LEU A 315 -24.40 13.44 1.29
CA LEU A 315 -23.50 14.36 1.96
C LEU A 315 -24.25 15.45 2.74
N LYS A 316 -23.70 15.81 3.88
CA LYS A 316 -24.12 17.03 4.60
C LYS A 316 -23.73 18.27 3.80
N PRO A 317 -24.47 19.39 3.89
CA PRO A 317 -24.00 20.67 3.38
C PRO A 317 -22.59 21.00 3.94
N GLY A 318 -21.66 21.36 3.06
CA GLY A 318 -20.25 21.56 3.41
C GLY A 318 -19.43 20.27 3.57
N GLY A 319 -20.03 19.10 3.40
CA GLY A 319 -19.33 17.81 3.42
C GLY A 319 -18.35 17.65 2.25
N GLN A 320 -17.48 16.66 2.34
CA GLN A 320 -16.40 16.46 1.37
C GLN A 320 -16.56 15.14 0.60
N LEU A 321 -16.37 15.19 -0.72
CA LEU A 321 -16.24 14.03 -1.58
C LEU A 321 -14.81 13.99 -2.14
N VAL A 322 -14.06 12.94 -1.84
CA VAL A 322 -12.73 12.70 -2.43
C VAL A 322 -12.80 11.49 -3.35
N SER A 323 -12.57 11.72 -4.64
CA SER A 323 -12.66 10.69 -5.67
C SER A 323 -11.27 10.22 -6.12
N ILE A 324 -11.16 8.90 -6.32
CA ILE A 324 -9.95 8.23 -6.81
C ILE A 324 -10.19 7.71 -8.24
N ALA A 325 -11.35 7.11 -8.49
CA ALA A 325 -11.63 6.45 -9.76
C ALA A 325 -12.22 7.38 -10.83
N GLY A 326 -13.14 8.28 -10.47
CA GLY A 326 -13.76 9.23 -11.39
C GLY A 326 -14.31 10.43 -10.63
N PRO A 327 -14.13 11.68 -11.11
CA PRO A 327 -14.62 12.87 -10.41
C PRO A 327 -16.15 12.94 -10.46
N ALA A 328 -16.75 13.55 -9.42
CA ALA A 328 -18.12 14.03 -9.50
C ALA A 328 -18.19 15.23 -10.46
N ASP A 329 -19.39 15.49 -10.95
CA ASP A 329 -19.70 16.64 -11.79
C ASP A 329 -19.56 17.93 -10.96
N PRO A 330 -18.71 18.89 -11.36
CA PRO A 330 -18.48 20.12 -10.60
C PRO A 330 -19.76 20.96 -10.38
N ASP A 331 -20.63 21.02 -11.38
CA ASP A 331 -21.87 21.81 -11.28
C ASP A 331 -22.83 21.18 -10.27
N LYS A 332 -22.85 19.84 -10.18
CA LYS A 332 -23.64 19.12 -9.18
C LYS A 332 -23.06 19.29 -7.78
N CYS A 333 -21.74 19.32 -7.65
CA CYS A 333 -21.08 19.58 -6.36
C CYS A 333 -21.41 20.98 -5.83
N GLU A 334 -21.36 21.99 -6.69
CA GLU A 334 -21.74 23.36 -6.34
C GLU A 334 -23.21 23.44 -5.94
N ALA A 335 -24.11 22.83 -6.72
CA ALA A 335 -25.54 22.79 -6.44
C ALA A 335 -25.87 22.08 -5.10
N ALA A 336 -25.12 21.04 -4.75
CA ALA A 336 -25.25 20.32 -3.48
C ALA A 336 -24.61 21.07 -2.30
N GLY A 337 -23.83 22.12 -2.53
CA GLY A 337 -23.12 22.88 -1.51
C GLY A 337 -22.03 22.05 -0.79
N VAL A 338 -21.35 21.16 -1.52
CA VAL A 338 -20.32 20.25 -1.00
C VAL A 338 -18.96 20.50 -1.67
N ILE A 339 -17.90 20.04 -1.04
CA ILE A 339 -16.54 20.15 -1.57
C ILE A 339 -16.17 18.84 -2.28
N CYS A 340 -16.02 18.91 -3.59
CA CYS A 340 -15.56 17.76 -4.39
C CYS A 340 -14.10 17.93 -4.76
N ALA A 341 -13.32 16.92 -4.45
CA ALA A 341 -11.92 16.83 -4.82
C ALA A 341 -11.62 15.52 -5.54
N ARG A 342 -10.66 15.55 -6.46
CA ARG A 342 -10.04 14.35 -7.00
C ARG A 342 -8.68 14.18 -6.36
N LEU A 343 -8.39 12.99 -5.86
CA LEU A 343 -7.04 12.69 -5.42
C LEU A 343 -6.11 12.72 -6.63
N GLY A 344 -5.20 13.67 -6.66
CA GLY A 344 -4.26 13.86 -7.77
C GLY A 344 -3.10 14.76 -7.37
N GLY A 345 -1.89 14.38 -7.74
CA GLY A 345 -0.68 15.13 -7.46
C GLY A 345 -0.06 14.87 -6.07
N PRO A 346 1.15 15.37 -5.84
CA PRO A 346 1.83 15.28 -4.57
C PRO A 346 1.24 16.31 -3.61
N VAL A 347 0.16 15.92 -2.95
CA VAL A 347 -0.38 16.70 -1.84
C VAL A 347 -0.03 15.97 -0.56
N GLY A 348 0.66 16.65 0.34
CA GLY A 348 0.99 16.12 1.67
C GLY A 348 2.37 15.47 1.76
N ARG A 349 2.46 14.40 2.54
CA ARG A 349 3.70 13.70 2.90
C ARG A 349 4.26 12.87 1.74
N SER A 350 5.59 12.64 1.74
CA SER A 350 6.27 11.79 0.75
C SER A 350 5.78 10.33 0.84
N ASN A 351 5.99 9.55 -0.24
CA ASN A 351 5.71 8.11 -0.22
C ASN A 351 6.50 7.39 0.88
N GLU A 352 7.75 7.79 1.10
CA GLU A 352 8.61 7.26 2.16
C GLU A 352 7.91 7.33 3.53
N VAL A 353 7.47 8.52 3.93
CA VAL A 353 6.81 8.72 5.23
C VAL A 353 5.51 7.93 5.34
N LEU A 354 4.73 7.86 4.25
CA LEU A 354 3.48 7.11 4.23
C LEU A 354 3.71 5.59 4.29
N LEU A 355 4.72 5.08 3.59
CA LEU A 355 5.09 3.65 3.65
C LEU A 355 5.59 3.26 5.04
N GLN A 356 6.40 4.11 5.68
CA GLN A 356 6.86 3.89 7.06
C GLN A 356 5.68 3.84 8.04
N GLU A 357 4.72 4.76 7.92
CA GLU A 357 3.51 4.74 8.76
C GLU A 357 2.69 3.47 8.56
N ILE A 358 2.49 3.04 7.31
CA ILE A 358 1.79 1.78 7.02
C ILE A 358 2.53 0.58 7.60
N GLY A 359 3.86 0.54 7.48
CA GLY A 359 4.68 -0.49 8.10
C GLY A 359 4.47 -0.55 9.62
N GLN A 360 4.49 0.61 10.29
CA GLN A 360 4.25 0.72 11.73
C GLN A 360 2.83 0.30 12.14
N LEU A 361 1.80 0.71 11.39
CA LEU A 361 0.42 0.31 11.65
C LEU A 361 0.22 -1.20 11.46
N ALA A 362 0.86 -1.78 10.45
CA ALA A 362 0.81 -3.22 10.19
C ALA A 362 1.54 -4.01 11.29
N GLU A 363 2.73 -3.57 11.72
CA GLU A 363 3.49 -4.19 12.82
C GLU A 363 2.73 -4.12 14.15
N ALA A 364 2.01 -3.02 14.40
CA ALA A 364 1.15 -2.85 15.57
C ALA A 364 -0.16 -3.65 15.50
N GLY A 365 -0.41 -4.39 14.41
CA GLY A 365 -1.66 -5.12 14.19
C GLY A 365 -2.89 -4.25 13.95
N GLN A 366 -2.70 -2.95 13.73
CA GLN A 366 -3.78 -1.97 13.51
C GLN A 366 -4.20 -1.87 12.04
N PHE A 367 -3.42 -2.45 11.14
CA PHE A 367 -3.68 -2.48 9.71
C PHE A 367 -3.40 -3.88 9.15
N LYS A 368 -4.39 -4.44 8.47
CA LYS A 368 -4.27 -5.75 7.82
C LYS A 368 -4.86 -5.69 6.42
N LEU A 369 -4.04 -6.03 5.43
CA LEU A 369 -4.52 -6.18 4.08
C LEU A 369 -5.01 -7.61 3.83
N ASN A 370 -6.16 -7.75 3.17
CA ASN A 370 -6.65 -9.05 2.75
C ASN A 370 -6.03 -9.43 1.40
N VAL A 371 -5.44 -10.61 1.34
CA VAL A 371 -5.09 -11.26 0.07
C VAL A 371 -6.31 -12.08 -0.35
N ASP A 372 -6.96 -11.69 -1.44
CA ASP A 372 -8.17 -12.34 -1.94
C ASP A 372 -7.82 -13.66 -2.65
N THR A 373 -6.82 -13.60 -3.51
CA THR A 373 -6.30 -14.78 -4.22
C THR A 373 -4.87 -14.53 -4.69
N THR A 374 -4.17 -15.62 -4.97
CA THR A 374 -2.82 -15.60 -5.50
C THR A 374 -2.74 -16.28 -6.85
N PHE A 375 -1.81 -15.86 -7.69
CA PHE A 375 -1.48 -16.47 -8.96
C PHE A 375 0.04 -16.63 -9.08
N PRO A 376 0.56 -17.64 -9.77
CA PRO A 376 1.96 -17.65 -10.17
C PRO A 376 2.26 -16.50 -11.14
N LEU A 377 3.50 -16.02 -11.18
CA LEU A 377 3.90 -14.86 -11.99
C LEU A 377 3.50 -15.01 -13.47
N GLU A 378 3.65 -16.19 -14.04
CA GLU A 378 3.33 -16.49 -15.45
C GLU A 378 1.86 -16.25 -15.80
N GLN A 379 0.98 -16.25 -14.79
CA GLN A 379 -0.45 -16.02 -14.96
C GLN A 379 -0.86 -14.56 -14.72
N ALA A 380 0.07 -13.62 -14.80
CA ALA A 380 -0.18 -12.20 -14.58
C ALA A 380 -1.35 -11.65 -15.44
N GLY A 381 -1.49 -12.13 -16.67
CA GLY A 381 -2.62 -11.74 -17.55
C GLY A 381 -3.97 -12.12 -16.97
N ALA A 382 -4.12 -13.36 -16.51
CA ALA A 382 -5.35 -13.84 -15.88
C ALA A 382 -5.66 -13.09 -14.57
N ALA A 383 -4.62 -12.80 -13.78
CA ALA A 383 -4.74 -12.04 -12.55
C ALA A 383 -5.19 -10.59 -12.79
N GLN A 384 -4.66 -9.94 -13.82
CA GLN A 384 -5.11 -8.60 -14.23
C GLN A 384 -6.56 -8.60 -14.71
N ASP A 385 -6.96 -9.60 -15.51
CA ASP A 385 -8.33 -9.72 -16.01
C ASP A 385 -9.33 -10.01 -14.88
N LEU A 386 -8.96 -10.80 -13.87
CA LEU A 386 -9.78 -11.00 -12.68
C LEU A 386 -9.97 -9.68 -11.92
N ASN A 387 -8.90 -8.91 -11.73
CA ASN A 387 -8.97 -7.61 -11.06
C ASN A 387 -9.87 -6.62 -11.81
N HIS A 388 -9.80 -6.62 -13.14
CA HIS A 388 -10.58 -5.73 -14.00
C HIS A 388 -12.07 -6.07 -14.02
N ASN A 389 -12.42 -7.37 -14.17
CA ASN A 389 -13.76 -7.78 -14.53
C ASN A 389 -14.66 -8.17 -13.35
N VAL A 390 -14.09 -8.60 -12.23
CA VAL A 390 -14.87 -9.22 -11.13
C VAL A 390 -14.92 -8.36 -9.87
N GLY A 391 -13.91 -7.52 -9.66
CA GLY A 391 -13.70 -6.86 -8.39
C GLY A 391 -13.16 -7.83 -7.32
N THR A 392 -12.46 -7.32 -6.33
CA THR A 392 -11.73 -8.12 -5.36
C THR A 392 -12.02 -7.70 -3.93
N ARG A 393 -11.83 -8.63 -3.00
CA ARG A 393 -11.82 -8.38 -1.57
C ARG A 393 -10.38 -8.14 -1.10
N GLY A 394 -9.91 -6.90 -1.16
CA GLY A 394 -8.51 -6.57 -0.90
C GLY A 394 -7.64 -6.66 -2.15
N LYS A 395 -6.66 -7.55 -2.19
CA LYS A 395 -5.63 -7.60 -3.23
C LYS A 395 -5.48 -8.97 -3.88
N ILE A 396 -5.15 -8.96 -5.17
CA ILE A 396 -4.62 -10.12 -5.90
C ILE A 396 -3.10 -10.02 -5.88
N ILE A 397 -2.43 -11.12 -5.57
CA ILE A 397 -0.98 -11.20 -5.45
C ILE A 397 -0.43 -12.18 -6.50
N LEU A 398 0.62 -11.79 -7.18
CA LEU A 398 1.45 -12.69 -7.98
C LEU A 398 2.58 -13.23 -7.11
N ILE A 399 2.70 -14.53 -7.06
CA ILE A 399 3.78 -15.22 -6.36
C ILE A 399 4.93 -15.41 -7.35
N VAL A 400 6.09 -14.87 -6.99
CA VAL A 400 7.33 -14.96 -7.77
C VAL A 400 8.21 -16.08 -7.23
N ASP A 401 8.40 -16.14 -5.90
CA ASP A 401 9.12 -17.18 -5.20
C ASP A 401 8.15 -17.94 -4.27
N PRO A 402 7.64 -19.12 -4.70
CA PRO A 402 6.66 -19.86 -3.92
C PRO A 402 7.21 -20.48 -2.64
N GLU A 403 8.53 -20.65 -2.52
CA GLU A 403 9.14 -21.22 -1.33
C GLU A 403 9.17 -20.22 -0.17
N MET A 404 9.19 -18.93 -0.50
CA MET A 404 9.26 -17.83 0.48
C MET A 404 7.94 -17.11 0.72
N ALA A 405 6.97 -17.20 -0.19
CA ALA A 405 5.78 -16.33 -0.21
C ALA A 405 4.97 -16.32 1.11
N ASP A 406 4.87 -17.47 1.77
CA ASP A 406 4.14 -17.66 3.02
C ASP A 406 5.02 -17.51 4.28
N GLN A 407 6.31 -17.21 4.11
CA GLN A 407 7.21 -16.95 5.24
C GLN A 407 6.91 -15.55 5.84
N LYS A 408 6.97 -15.51 7.16
CA LYS A 408 6.80 -14.28 7.95
C LYS A 408 8.12 -13.61 8.23
#